data_01281bee89fd4d94b3ce48dd14ff35cd
#
_entry.id   01281bee89fd4d94b3ce48dd14ff35cd
#
_cell.length_a   1.000
_cell.length_b   1.000
_cell.length_c   1.000
_cell.angle_alpha   90.00
_cell.angle_beta   90.00
_cell.angle_gamma   90.00
#
_symmetry.space_group_name_H-M   'P 1'
#
loop_
_entity.id
_entity.type
_entity.pdbx_description
1 polymer ?
#
loop_
_entity_poly.entity_id
_entity_poly.type
_entity_poly.pdbx_seq_one_letter_code
_entity_poly.pdbx_strand_id
1 'polypeptide(L)' 'MRESQVMTKAINYRLEDVVLVKDLKQAKLYASHGCHLADVLFSKNEKIFVFVFWKEETKDLYKLWKKGELV' A
#
# COMPACT_ATOMS: atom_id res chain seq x y z
N MET A 1 -22.81 -1.76 -6.70
CA MET A 1 -22.44 -2.20 -6.55
C MET A 1 -21.63 -2.42 -6.22
N ARG A 2 -21.32 -2.08 -5.97
CA ARG A 2 -20.48 -2.51 -5.67
C ARG A 2 -19.25 -2.47 -6.37
N GLU A 3 -18.86 -1.65 -7.17
CA GLU A 3 -17.74 -1.67 -7.94
C GLU A 3 -16.50 -1.49 -7.24
N SER A 4 -16.42 -0.61 -6.32
CA SER A 4 -15.17 -0.38 -5.62
C SER A 4 -14.81 -1.59 -4.85
N GLN A 5 -15.78 -2.27 -4.35
CA GLN A 5 -15.44 -3.40 -3.62
C GLN A 5 -15.01 -4.50 -4.50
N VAL A 6 -15.34 -4.44 -5.71
CA VAL A 6 -14.90 -5.44 -6.63
C VAL A 6 -13.40 -5.44 -6.75
N MET A 7 -12.79 -4.28 -6.73
CA MET A 7 -11.37 -4.23 -6.87
C MET A 7 -10.64 -4.95 -5.78
N THR A 8 -11.05 -4.74 -4.55
CA THR A 8 -10.35 -5.40 -3.47
C THR A 8 -10.66 -6.86 -3.38
N LYS A 9 -11.86 -7.25 -3.79
CA LYS A 9 -12.21 -8.64 -3.70
C LYS A 9 -11.61 -9.49 -4.75
N ALA A 10 -11.25 -8.90 -5.85
CA ALA A 10 -10.72 -9.67 -6.95
C ALA A 10 -9.31 -10.17 -6.71
N ILE A 11 -8.63 -9.64 -5.71
CA ILE A 11 -7.24 -9.97 -5.51
C ILE A 11 -7.04 -10.62 -4.16
N ASN A 12 -6.49 -11.81 -4.19
CA ASN A 12 -6.09 -12.48 -2.97
C ASN A 12 -4.59 -12.36 -2.84
N TYR A 13 -4.12 -12.01 -1.66
CA TYR A 13 -2.71 -11.85 -1.45
C TYR A 13 -2.32 -12.51 -0.14
N ARG A 14 -1.04 -12.87 -0.03
CA ARG A 14 -0.51 -13.40 1.20
C ARG A 14 0.26 -12.29 1.90
N LEU A 15 0.26 -12.31 3.21
CA LEU A 15 0.94 -11.25 3.95
C LEU A 15 2.41 -11.14 3.61
N GLU A 16 3.03 -12.24 3.25
CA GLU A 16 4.44 -12.21 2.91
C GLU A 16 4.71 -11.55 1.56
N ASP A 17 3.68 -11.36 0.74
CA ASP A 17 3.83 -10.76 -0.58
C ASP A 17 3.54 -9.27 -0.60
N VAL A 18 3.14 -8.70 0.52
CA VAL A 18 2.73 -7.29 0.56
C VAL A 18 3.41 -6.57 1.71
N VAL A 19 3.31 -5.25 1.67
CA VAL A 19 3.75 -4.39 2.76
C VAL A 19 2.58 -3.54 3.20
N LEU A 20 2.51 -3.27 4.49
CA LEU A 20 1.45 -2.45 5.06
C LEU A 20 2.01 -1.07 5.32
N VAL A 21 1.37 -0.06 4.74
CA VAL A 21 1.85 1.31 4.82
C VAL A 21 0.80 2.16 5.53
N LYS A 22 1.18 2.71 6.67
CA LYS A 22 0.29 3.58 7.45
C LYS A 22 0.52 5.05 7.17
N ASP A 23 1.70 5.38 6.69
CA ASP A 23 2.07 6.77 6.43
C ASP A 23 1.48 7.21 5.11
N LEU A 24 0.64 8.24 5.14
CA LEU A 24 -0.03 8.70 3.94
C LEU A 24 0.95 9.24 2.90
N LYS A 25 1.98 9.95 3.35
CA LYS A 25 2.96 10.49 2.41
C LYS A 25 3.69 9.37 1.69
N GLN A 26 4.08 8.34 2.43
CA GLN A 26 4.75 7.19 1.84
C GLN A 26 3.83 6.51 0.83
N ALA A 27 2.57 6.33 1.17
CA ALA A 27 1.62 5.69 0.28
C ALA A 27 1.45 6.50 -1.00
N LYS A 28 1.36 7.82 -0.87
CA LYS A 28 1.21 8.67 -2.04
C LYS A 28 2.43 8.61 -2.94
N LEU A 29 3.61 8.57 -2.35
CA LEU A 29 4.83 8.48 -3.14
C LEU A 29 4.93 7.14 -3.86
N TYR A 30 4.59 6.07 -3.18
CA TYR A 30 4.58 4.76 -3.82
C TYR A 30 3.61 4.77 -5.01
N ALA A 31 2.42 5.31 -4.81
CA ALA A 31 1.45 5.35 -5.88
C ALA A 31 1.93 6.21 -7.04
N SER A 32 2.60 7.32 -6.75
CA SER A 32 3.10 8.21 -7.80
C SER A 32 4.21 7.55 -8.62
N HIS A 33 4.86 6.55 -8.06
CA HIS A 33 5.89 5.80 -8.76
C HIS A 33 5.33 4.57 -9.47
N GLY A 34 4.01 4.45 -9.50
CA GLY A 34 3.38 3.37 -10.26
C GLY A 34 3.11 2.10 -9.48
N CYS A 35 3.32 2.11 -8.16
CA CYS A 35 3.01 0.94 -7.36
C CYS A 35 1.50 0.78 -7.25
N HIS A 36 1.05 -0.45 -7.25
CA HIS A 36 -0.38 -0.75 -7.20
C HIS A 36 -0.80 -1.18 -5.81
N LEU A 37 -1.99 -0.76 -5.42
CA LEU A 37 -2.57 -1.20 -4.16
C LEU A 37 -3.11 -2.60 -4.31
N ALA A 38 -2.79 -3.45 -3.35
CA ALA A 38 -3.41 -4.75 -3.27
C ALA A 38 -4.71 -4.66 -2.46
N ASP A 39 -4.75 -3.71 -1.52
CA ASP A 39 -5.92 -3.57 -0.65
C ASP A 39 -5.81 -2.25 0.12
N VAL A 40 -6.90 -1.86 0.74
CA VAL A 40 -6.92 -0.75 1.67
C VAL A 40 -7.72 -1.21 2.88
N LEU A 41 -7.09 -1.18 4.04
CA LEU A 41 -7.70 -1.66 5.26
C LEU A 41 -7.97 -0.47 6.19
N PHE A 42 -8.92 -0.62 7.08
CA PHE A 42 -9.18 0.41 8.08
C PHE A 42 -8.88 -0.16 9.46
N SER A 43 -7.98 0.50 10.17
CA SER A 43 -7.64 0.10 11.52
C SER A 43 -8.57 0.79 12.50
N LYS A 44 -9.46 0.04 13.13
CA LYS A 44 -10.40 0.63 14.08
C LYS A 44 -9.70 1.14 15.32
N ASN A 45 -8.62 0.49 15.72
CA ASN A 45 -7.89 0.90 16.92
C ASN A 45 -7.21 2.24 16.73
N GLU A 46 -6.59 2.42 15.59
CA GLU A 46 -5.85 3.65 15.30
C GLU A 46 -6.68 4.65 14.52
N LYS A 47 -7.80 4.19 14.01
CA LYS A 47 -8.71 5.04 13.21
C LYS A 47 -8.03 5.64 12.01
N ILE A 48 -7.22 4.83 11.33
CA ILE A 48 -6.54 5.26 10.12
C ILE A 48 -6.70 4.18 9.06
N PHE A 49 -6.46 4.58 7.82
CA PHE A 49 -6.40 3.62 6.73
C PHE A 49 -4.99 3.05 6.64
N VAL A 50 -4.92 1.79 6.29
CA VAL A 50 -3.64 1.11 6.06
C VAL A 50 -3.64 0.70 4.60
N PHE A 51 -2.62 1.14 3.87
CA PHE A 51 -2.53 0.88 2.44
C PHE A 51 -1.64 -0.34 2.24
N VAL A 52 -2.13 -1.29 1.44
CA VAL A 52 -1.42 -2.54 1.22
C VAL A 52 -0.86 -2.51 -0.19
N PHE A 53 0.46 -2.54 -0.30
CA PHE A 53 1.14 -2.53 -1.60
C PHE A 53 1.87 -3.84 -1.82
N TRP A 54 2.14 -4.15 -3.08
CA TRP A 54 2.91 -5.36 -3.40
C TRP A 54 4.38 -5.14 -3.05
N LYS A 55 4.95 -6.07 -2.31
CA LYS A 55 6.32 -5.95 -1.85
C LYS A 55 7.30 -5.81 -3.01
N GLU A 56 7.10 -6.58 -4.06
CA GLU A 56 8.00 -6.53 -5.20
C GLU A 56 8.06 -5.17 -5.86
N GLU A 57 6.95 -4.46 -5.84
CA GLU A 57 6.91 -3.15 -6.48
C GLU A 57 7.50 -2.05 -5.62
N THR A 58 7.55 -2.25 -4.31
CA THR A 58 7.94 -1.19 -3.39
C THR A 58 9.32 -1.36 -2.80
N LYS A 59 9.95 -2.51 -2.98
CA LYS A 59 11.17 -2.80 -2.20
C LYS A 59 12.31 -1.82 -2.47
N ASP A 60 12.50 -1.39 -3.72
CA ASP A 60 13.56 -0.43 -3.99
C ASP A 60 13.18 0.96 -3.51
N LEU A 61 11.90 1.31 -3.63
CA LEU A 61 11.42 2.59 -3.15
C LEU A 61 11.50 2.68 -1.63
N TYR A 62 11.31 1.56 -0.95
CA TYR A 62 11.40 1.54 0.49
C TYR A 62 12.79 1.93 0.96
N LYS A 63 13.81 1.48 0.22
CA LYS A 63 15.18 1.86 0.57
C LYS A 63 15.37 3.36 0.47
N LEU A 64 14.78 3.97 -0.56
CA LEU A 64 14.86 5.42 -0.70
C LEU A 64 14.06 6.13 0.38
N TRP A 65 12.90 5.57 0.71
CA TRP A 65 12.07 6.16 1.74
C TRP A 65 12.81 6.19 3.08
N LYS A 66 13.49 5.10 3.42
CA LYS A 66 14.23 5.03 4.68
C LYS A 66 15.35 6.05 4.73
N LYS A 67 15.92 6.39 3.59
CA LYS A 67 16.99 7.37 3.52
C LYS A 67 16.46 8.80 3.42
N GLY A 68 15.15 8.97 3.31
CA GLY A 68 14.57 10.28 3.12
C GLY A 68 14.79 10.82 1.71
N GLU A 69 15.04 9.93 0.76
CA GLU A 69 15.35 10.32 -0.62
C GLU A 69 14.22 10.05 -1.60
N LEU A 70 13.14 9.46 -1.16
CA LEU A 70 12.03 9.19 -2.06
C LEU A 70 11.21 10.46 -2.27
N VAL A 71 11.06 10.85 -3.52
CA VAL A 71 10.31 12.06 -3.86
C VAL A 71 9.35 11.81 -5.00
#